data_b42861893d777fc6b0a65ad9c10073fd
#
_entry.id   b42861893d777fc6b0a65ad9c10073fd
#
_cell.length_a   1.000
_cell.length_b   1.000
_cell.length_c   1.000
_cell.angle_alpha   90.00
_cell.angle_beta   90.00
_cell.angle_gamma   90.00
#
_symmetry.space_group_name_H-M   'P 1'
#
loop_
_entity.id
_entity.type
_entity.pdbx_description
1 polymer ?
#
loop_
_entity_poly.entity_id
_entity_poly.type
_entity_poly.pdbx_seq_one_letter_code
_entity_poly.pdbx_strand_id
1 'polypeptide(L)'
;EDGVSRPLDLDHLTATVQAACVGLGEMVDINAVIKLTLKDLYDGVARHEVRKCLVLSARSLIEKEPAYNFVTARLLLNNICGEVLGEEVSQNDMATRYAEYFPKFIKTGIKAGLLDEKLGQFNLKRLAKELDAQRDLQFGYLGLQTLYDRYFLHVEHKRIELPQAFFMRVAMGLALNEIDREARAVEFYKLLSSFDFMSSTPTLFNSGTQRSQLSSCYLTTVSDDLHGIYDAIKENALLAKYAGGLGNDWTPVRALGAHIKGTNG
;
A
#
# COMPACT_ATOMS: atom_id res chain seq x y z
N GLU A 1 18.87 8.78 -16.61
CA GLU A 1 17.76 9.75 -16.47
C GLU A 1 18.12 11.08 -17.16
N ASP A 2 19.41 11.45 -17.20
CA ASP A 2 19.95 12.64 -17.86
C ASP A 2 20.52 12.33 -19.27
N GLY A 3 20.35 11.10 -19.75
CA GLY A 3 20.89 10.65 -21.05
C GLY A 3 22.40 10.43 -21.08
N VAL A 4 23.07 10.54 -19.93
CA VAL A 4 24.53 10.37 -19.82
C VAL A 4 24.88 8.94 -19.40
N SER A 5 25.69 8.26 -20.23
CA SER A 5 26.23 6.94 -19.89
C SER A 5 27.38 7.10 -18.88
N ARG A 6 27.34 6.29 -17.82
CA ARG A 6 28.34 6.27 -16.75
C ARG A 6 28.74 4.83 -16.42
N PRO A 7 29.96 4.57 -15.97
CA PRO A 7 30.33 3.27 -15.45
C PRO A 7 29.42 2.85 -14.28
N LEU A 8 29.13 1.55 -14.19
CA LEU A 8 28.38 1.01 -13.05
C LEU A 8 29.21 1.18 -11.77
N ASP A 9 28.64 1.84 -10.77
CA ASP A 9 29.25 2.00 -9.45
C ASP A 9 29.02 0.73 -8.62
N LEU A 10 30.01 -0.16 -8.64
CA LEU A 10 29.97 -1.43 -7.90
C LEU A 10 30.03 -1.24 -6.38
N ASP A 11 30.73 -0.22 -5.91
CA ASP A 11 30.86 0.06 -4.49
C ASP A 11 29.51 0.51 -3.93
N HIS A 12 28.83 1.41 -4.64
CA HIS A 12 27.47 1.84 -4.29
C HIS A 12 26.46 0.67 -4.34
N LEU A 13 26.54 -0.18 -5.35
CA LEU A 13 25.68 -1.36 -5.49
C LEU A 13 25.89 -2.32 -4.31
N THR A 14 27.15 -2.58 -3.96
CA THR A 14 27.52 -3.45 -2.84
C THR A 14 27.04 -2.88 -1.50
N ALA A 15 27.25 -1.57 -1.28
CA ALA A 15 26.79 -0.88 -0.07
C ALA A 15 25.26 -0.95 0.08
N THR A 16 24.52 -0.81 -1.02
CA THR A 16 23.04 -0.93 -1.03
C THR A 16 22.59 -2.33 -0.61
N VAL A 17 23.19 -3.39 -1.14
CA VAL A 17 22.87 -4.77 -0.75
C VAL A 17 23.30 -5.03 0.69
N GLN A 18 24.47 -4.55 1.09
CA GLN A 18 24.95 -4.69 2.47
C GLN A 18 24.01 -4.04 3.48
N ALA A 19 23.52 -2.83 3.20
CA ALA A 19 22.51 -2.17 4.04
C ALA A 19 21.22 -2.99 4.15
N ALA A 20 20.77 -3.62 3.06
CA ALA A 20 19.60 -4.48 3.07
C ALA A 20 19.79 -5.78 3.88
N CYS A 21 21.03 -6.26 4.04
CA CYS A 21 21.38 -7.46 4.79
C CYS A 21 21.62 -7.21 6.29
N VAL A 22 21.63 -5.98 6.76
CA VAL A 22 21.89 -5.63 8.17
C VAL A 22 20.95 -6.39 9.11
N GLY A 23 21.52 -7.05 10.14
CA GLY A 23 20.76 -7.78 11.15
C GLY A 23 20.27 -9.18 10.72
N LEU A 24 20.60 -9.65 9.51
CA LEU A 24 20.24 -10.99 9.03
C LEU A 24 21.38 -12.03 9.20
N GLY A 25 22.55 -11.60 9.64
CA GLY A 25 23.69 -12.48 9.97
C GLY A 25 24.23 -13.26 8.77
N GLU A 26 24.71 -14.46 9.03
CA GLU A 26 25.30 -15.37 8.01
C GLU A 26 24.26 -16.06 7.11
N MET A 27 22.95 -15.85 7.35
CA MET A 27 21.90 -16.44 6.53
C MET A 27 21.86 -15.89 5.11
N VAL A 28 22.44 -14.71 4.87
CA VAL A 28 22.41 -14.04 3.56
C VAL A 28 23.82 -13.74 3.08
N ASP A 29 24.09 -14.01 1.79
CA ASP A 29 25.36 -13.73 1.11
C ASP A 29 25.20 -12.57 0.15
N ILE A 30 25.84 -11.45 0.47
CA ILE A 30 25.86 -10.22 -0.34
C ILE A 30 26.40 -10.53 -1.73
N ASN A 31 27.49 -11.32 -1.81
CA ASN A 31 28.14 -11.63 -3.08
C ASN A 31 27.23 -12.45 -4.01
N ALA A 32 26.39 -13.31 -3.45
CA ALA A 32 25.42 -14.07 -4.25
C ALA A 32 24.42 -13.14 -4.96
N VAL A 33 23.90 -12.12 -4.26
CA VAL A 33 23.00 -11.13 -4.85
C VAL A 33 23.71 -10.31 -5.93
N ILE A 34 24.89 -9.79 -5.63
CA ILE A 34 25.70 -8.99 -6.57
C ILE A 34 26.03 -9.81 -7.83
N LYS A 35 26.50 -11.04 -7.68
CA LYS A 35 26.86 -11.91 -8.80
C LYS A 35 25.66 -12.20 -9.73
N LEU A 36 24.48 -12.45 -9.15
CA LEU A 36 23.26 -12.65 -9.95
C LEU A 36 22.86 -11.37 -10.68
N THR A 37 22.90 -10.24 -9.98
CA THR A 37 22.59 -8.94 -10.58
C THR A 37 23.49 -8.63 -11.76
N LEU A 38 24.82 -8.76 -11.59
CA LEU A 38 25.79 -8.46 -12.66
C LEU A 38 25.65 -9.37 -13.87
N LYS A 39 25.17 -10.61 -13.67
CA LYS A 39 24.93 -11.56 -14.77
C LYS A 39 23.79 -11.10 -15.69
N ASP A 40 22.81 -10.42 -15.14
CA ASP A 40 21.59 -10.03 -15.85
C ASP A 40 21.64 -8.58 -16.37
N LEU A 41 22.72 -7.81 -16.06
CA LEU A 41 22.94 -6.47 -16.60
C LEU A 41 23.59 -6.51 -17.97
N TYR A 42 23.28 -5.51 -18.79
CA TYR A 42 23.86 -5.30 -20.12
C TYR A 42 24.36 -3.84 -20.25
N ASP A 43 25.22 -3.59 -21.23
CA ASP A 43 25.74 -2.24 -21.47
C ASP A 43 24.62 -1.29 -21.94
N GLY A 44 24.58 -0.09 -21.37
CA GLY A 44 23.51 0.88 -21.62
C GLY A 44 22.22 0.68 -20.82
N VAL A 45 22.19 -0.26 -19.84
CA VAL A 45 21.03 -0.46 -18.95
C VAL A 45 20.67 0.82 -18.19
N ALA A 46 19.38 1.12 -18.09
CA ALA A 46 18.92 2.29 -17.36
C ALA A 46 19.07 2.10 -15.84
N ARG A 47 19.38 3.19 -15.10
CA ARG A 47 19.58 3.14 -13.64
C ARG A 47 18.42 2.51 -12.88
N HIS A 48 17.17 2.78 -13.27
CA HIS A 48 16.00 2.19 -12.64
C HIS A 48 15.90 0.68 -12.87
N GLU A 49 16.39 0.18 -14.03
CA GLU A 49 16.43 -1.25 -14.34
C GLU A 49 17.50 -1.96 -13.50
N VAL A 50 18.65 -1.32 -13.23
CA VAL A 50 19.67 -1.86 -12.30
C VAL A 50 19.05 -2.08 -10.91
N ARG A 51 18.31 -1.10 -10.40
CA ARG A 51 17.61 -1.20 -9.12
C ARG A 51 16.57 -2.33 -9.11
N LYS A 52 15.81 -2.47 -10.19
CA LYS A 52 14.84 -3.55 -10.35
C LYS A 52 15.53 -4.92 -10.42
N CYS A 53 16.67 -5.00 -11.12
CA CYS A 53 17.46 -6.22 -11.23
C CYS A 53 17.97 -6.67 -9.85
N LEU A 54 18.42 -5.76 -8.98
CA LEU A 54 18.80 -6.08 -7.58
C LEU A 54 17.66 -6.76 -6.82
N VAL A 55 16.45 -6.21 -6.89
CA VAL A 55 15.26 -6.78 -6.24
C VAL A 55 14.97 -8.18 -6.79
N LEU A 56 15.01 -8.37 -8.10
CA LEU A 56 14.73 -9.66 -8.74
C LEU A 56 15.80 -10.71 -8.42
N SER A 57 17.08 -10.31 -8.36
CA SER A 57 18.19 -11.18 -7.98
C SER A 57 18.05 -11.68 -6.54
N ALA A 58 17.77 -10.79 -5.59
CA ALA A 58 17.52 -11.17 -4.20
C ALA A 58 16.27 -12.05 -4.06
N ARG A 59 15.20 -11.72 -4.79
CA ARG A 59 13.96 -12.51 -4.83
C ARG A 59 14.20 -13.95 -5.27
N SER A 60 15.05 -14.18 -6.25
CA SER A 60 15.34 -15.53 -6.76
C SER A 60 16.00 -16.44 -5.72
N LEU A 61 16.53 -15.86 -4.65
CA LEU A 61 17.18 -16.60 -3.56
C LEU A 61 16.23 -16.96 -2.41
N ILE A 62 15.01 -16.42 -2.37
CA ILE A 62 14.03 -16.65 -1.28
C ILE A 62 13.70 -18.14 -1.12
N GLU A 63 13.60 -18.90 -2.21
CA GLU A 63 13.30 -20.33 -2.16
C GLU A 63 14.45 -21.15 -1.53
N LYS A 64 15.67 -20.64 -1.58
CA LYS A 64 16.86 -21.30 -1.01
C LYS A 64 17.07 -20.94 0.45
N GLU A 65 16.86 -19.67 0.78
CA GLU A 65 17.01 -19.13 2.14
C GLU A 65 15.92 -18.06 2.39
N PRO A 66 14.94 -18.34 3.25
CA PRO A 66 13.82 -17.43 3.51
C PRO A 66 14.22 -16.03 4.00
N ALA A 67 15.40 -15.85 4.60
CA ALA A 67 15.90 -14.55 5.05
C ALA A 67 16.03 -13.56 3.90
N TYR A 68 16.24 -14.01 2.65
CA TYR A 68 16.22 -13.13 1.48
C TYR A 68 14.87 -12.45 1.22
N ASN A 69 13.78 -12.92 1.83
CA ASN A 69 12.50 -12.22 1.79
C ASN A 69 12.61 -10.80 2.38
N PHE A 70 13.37 -10.64 3.47
CA PHE A 70 13.61 -9.33 4.07
C PHE A 70 14.63 -8.50 3.27
N VAL A 71 15.69 -9.12 2.74
CA VAL A 71 16.63 -8.43 1.84
C VAL A 71 15.90 -7.84 0.64
N THR A 72 15.07 -8.65 0.00
CA THR A 72 14.29 -8.25 -1.18
C THR A 72 13.31 -7.11 -0.85
N ALA A 73 12.63 -7.19 0.31
CA ALA A 73 11.75 -6.13 0.79
C ALA A 73 12.49 -4.81 1.02
N ARG A 74 13.68 -4.85 1.64
CA ARG A 74 14.48 -3.65 1.92
C ARG A 74 15.05 -3.01 0.66
N LEU A 75 15.45 -3.82 -0.34
CA LEU A 75 15.84 -3.31 -1.66
C LEU A 75 14.66 -2.67 -2.39
N LEU A 76 13.47 -3.26 -2.30
CA LEU A 76 12.25 -2.66 -2.83
C LEU A 76 11.91 -1.35 -2.10
N LEU A 77 12.01 -1.32 -0.77
CA LEU A 77 11.78 -0.12 0.05
C LEU A 77 12.71 1.03 -0.38
N ASN A 78 14.00 0.74 -0.63
CA ASN A 78 14.94 1.74 -1.13
C ASN A 78 14.49 2.31 -2.49
N ASN A 79 13.96 1.47 -3.38
CA ASN A 79 13.40 1.93 -4.65
C ASN A 79 12.16 2.82 -4.45
N ILE A 80 11.26 2.44 -3.53
CA ILE A 80 10.07 3.23 -3.17
C ILE A 80 10.50 4.59 -2.60
N CYS A 81 11.48 4.62 -1.69
CA CYS A 81 12.03 5.87 -1.15
C CYS A 81 12.61 6.76 -2.27
N GLY A 82 13.38 6.18 -3.18
CA GLY A 82 13.91 6.90 -4.34
C GLY A 82 12.84 7.47 -5.26
N GLU A 83 11.73 6.73 -5.48
CA GLU A 83 10.59 7.22 -6.26
C GLU A 83 9.85 8.37 -5.55
N VAL A 84 9.52 8.17 -4.27
CA VAL A 84 8.66 9.10 -3.50
C VAL A 84 9.42 10.35 -3.08
N LEU A 85 10.63 10.21 -2.54
CA LEU A 85 11.44 11.31 -2.01
C LEU A 85 12.33 11.97 -3.07
N GLY A 86 12.58 11.27 -4.19
CA GLY A 86 13.49 11.73 -5.25
C GLY A 86 14.97 11.47 -4.97
N GLU A 87 15.29 10.82 -3.84
CA GLU A 87 16.65 10.48 -3.41
C GLU A 87 16.71 9.15 -2.67
N GLU A 88 17.87 8.54 -2.62
CA GLU A 88 18.11 7.37 -1.78
C GLU A 88 18.35 7.84 -0.34
N VAL A 89 17.73 7.17 0.61
CA VAL A 89 17.78 7.55 2.04
C VAL A 89 18.24 6.35 2.85
N SER A 90 19.21 6.58 3.75
CA SER A 90 19.63 5.54 4.68
C SER A 90 18.54 5.26 5.71
N GLN A 91 18.46 4.03 6.22
CA GLN A 91 17.47 3.67 7.25
C GLN A 91 17.61 4.54 8.51
N ASN A 92 18.81 4.99 8.84
CA ASN A 92 19.06 5.84 10.00
C ASN A 92 18.44 7.24 9.86
N ASP A 93 18.31 7.74 8.62
CA ASP A 93 17.76 9.05 8.32
C ASP A 93 16.24 9.02 8.08
N MET A 94 15.67 7.83 7.93
CA MET A 94 14.25 7.67 7.56
C MET A 94 13.30 8.32 8.56
N ALA A 95 13.57 8.30 9.86
CA ALA A 95 12.73 8.97 10.85
C ALA A 95 12.61 10.48 10.59
N THR A 96 13.74 11.12 10.28
CA THR A 96 13.78 12.55 9.92
C THR A 96 13.06 12.80 8.60
N ARG A 97 13.26 11.93 7.60
CA ARG A 97 12.57 12.06 6.31
C ARG A 97 11.07 11.87 6.42
N TYR A 98 10.59 10.94 7.21
CA TYR A 98 9.16 10.81 7.50
C TYR A 98 8.59 12.08 8.14
N ALA A 99 9.29 12.64 9.14
CA ALA A 99 8.84 13.84 9.83
C ALA A 99 8.72 15.06 8.87
N GLU A 100 9.63 15.18 7.93
CA GLU A 100 9.63 16.26 6.93
C GLU A 100 8.64 16.02 5.80
N TYR A 101 8.51 14.76 5.35
CA TYR A 101 7.72 14.40 4.18
C TYR A 101 6.23 14.29 4.48
N PHE A 102 5.84 13.72 5.61
CA PHE A 102 4.44 13.41 5.92
C PHE A 102 3.49 14.62 5.79
N PRO A 103 3.81 15.82 6.34
CA PRO A 103 2.98 16.98 6.13
C PRO A 103 2.89 17.44 4.68
N LYS A 104 3.95 17.23 3.88
CA LYS A 104 3.97 17.56 2.45
C LYS A 104 3.10 16.57 1.67
N PHE A 105 3.19 15.27 2.00
CA PHE A 105 2.37 14.21 1.42
C PHE A 105 0.87 14.51 1.57
N ILE A 106 0.40 14.80 2.79
CA ILE A 106 -1.02 15.12 3.03
C ILE A 106 -1.47 16.32 2.20
N LYS A 107 -0.68 17.41 2.18
CA LYS A 107 -0.99 18.60 1.37
C LYS A 107 -1.02 18.30 -0.13
N THR A 108 -0.08 17.51 -0.63
CA THR A 108 -0.02 17.09 -2.03
C THR A 108 -1.22 16.23 -2.41
N GLY A 109 -1.59 15.27 -1.56
CA GLY A 109 -2.74 14.40 -1.78
C GLY A 109 -4.07 15.16 -1.78
N ILE A 110 -4.25 16.14 -0.88
CA ILE A 110 -5.42 17.03 -0.88
C ILE A 110 -5.46 17.87 -2.18
N LYS A 111 -4.35 18.50 -2.53
CA LYS A 111 -4.26 19.32 -3.77
C LYS A 111 -4.54 18.51 -5.03
N ALA A 112 -4.13 17.25 -5.06
CA ALA A 112 -4.39 16.32 -6.16
C ALA A 112 -5.83 15.77 -6.19
N GLY A 113 -6.69 16.12 -5.22
CA GLY A 113 -8.05 15.60 -5.10
C GLY A 113 -8.13 14.12 -4.72
N LEU A 114 -7.07 13.57 -4.13
CA LEU A 114 -7.02 12.17 -3.67
C LEU A 114 -7.43 12.02 -2.20
N LEU A 115 -7.04 12.96 -1.35
CA LEU A 115 -7.27 12.93 0.09
C LEU A 115 -8.40 13.86 0.51
N ASP A 116 -9.11 13.49 1.59
CA ASP A 116 -10.12 14.33 2.23
C ASP A 116 -9.45 15.59 2.82
N GLU A 117 -10.02 16.76 2.54
CA GLU A 117 -9.53 18.05 3.02
C GLU A 117 -9.46 18.13 4.54
N LYS A 118 -10.33 17.39 5.24
CA LYS A 118 -10.34 17.32 6.72
C LYS A 118 -9.04 16.75 7.29
N LEU A 119 -8.27 15.96 6.53
CA LEU A 119 -6.96 15.49 6.98
C LEU A 119 -5.98 16.65 7.19
N GLY A 120 -6.13 17.74 6.44
CA GLY A 120 -5.33 18.96 6.62
C GLY A 120 -5.56 19.69 7.95
N GLN A 121 -6.64 19.36 8.67
CA GLN A 121 -6.99 19.97 9.94
C GLN A 121 -6.32 19.28 11.15
N PHE A 122 -5.69 18.12 10.97
CA PHE A 122 -4.92 17.46 12.02
C PHE A 122 -3.61 18.22 12.28
N ASN A 123 -3.06 18.06 13.48
CA ASN A 123 -1.71 18.50 13.75
C ASN A 123 -0.68 17.58 13.07
N LEU A 124 -0.46 17.81 11.78
CA LEU A 124 0.39 16.96 10.94
C LEU A 124 1.84 16.86 11.46
N LYS A 125 2.36 17.93 12.09
CA LYS A 125 3.72 17.91 12.67
C LYS A 125 3.80 16.99 13.89
N ARG A 126 2.72 16.93 14.71
CA ARG A 126 2.63 16.01 15.85
C ARG A 126 2.56 14.57 15.34
N LEU A 127 1.65 14.28 14.39
CA LEU A 127 1.48 12.94 13.84
C LEU A 127 2.76 12.45 13.12
N ALA A 128 3.47 13.33 12.42
CA ALA A 128 4.71 12.99 11.75
C ALA A 128 5.81 12.48 12.70
N LYS A 129 5.84 12.95 13.94
CA LYS A 129 6.79 12.50 14.98
C LYS A 129 6.45 11.12 15.55
N GLU A 130 5.21 10.69 15.41
CA GLU A 130 4.75 9.36 15.86
C GLU A 130 5.05 8.25 14.84
N LEU A 131 5.51 8.60 13.62
CA LEU A 131 5.86 7.62 12.61
C LEU A 131 7.14 6.89 12.99
N ASP A 132 7.05 5.58 13.07
CA ASP A 132 8.18 4.70 13.42
C ASP A 132 8.79 4.07 12.17
N ALA A 133 9.88 4.65 11.69
CA ALA A 133 10.59 4.18 10.50
C ALA A 133 11.16 2.75 10.65
N GLN A 134 11.39 2.26 11.89
CA GLN A 134 11.89 0.90 12.10
C GLN A 134 10.87 -0.16 11.72
N ARG A 135 9.58 0.20 11.72
CA ARG A 135 8.50 -0.68 11.30
C ARG A 135 8.52 -0.99 9.80
N ASP A 136 9.24 -0.21 8.99
CA ASP A 136 9.47 -0.51 7.59
C ASP A 136 10.27 -1.80 7.40
N LEU A 137 11.12 -2.16 8.35
CA LEU A 137 11.96 -3.36 8.30
C LEU A 137 11.22 -4.66 8.61
N GLN A 138 9.97 -4.59 9.09
CA GLN A 138 9.12 -5.75 9.38
C GLN A 138 8.53 -6.37 8.09
N PHE A 139 8.49 -5.61 6.99
CA PHE A 139 7.89 -6.10 5.77
C PHE A 139 8.67 -7.26 5.16
N GLY A 140 7.93 -8.32 4.82
CA GLY A 140 8.39 -9.27 3.82
C GLY A 140 8.11 -8.73 2.40
N TYR A 141 8.82 -9.28 1.41
CA TYR A 141 8.76 -8.82 0.03
C TYR A 141 7.33 -8.77 -0.54
N LEU A 142 6.58 -9.88 -0.41
CA LEU A 142 5.24 -9.97 -1.00
C LEU A 142 4.29 -8.92 -0.41
N GLY A 143 4.36 -8.68 0.90
CA GLY A 143 3.53 -7.68 1.57
C GLY A 143 3.84 -6.27 1.07
N LEU A 144 5.12 -5.89 1.04
CA LEU A 144 5.53 -4.57 0.57
C LEU A 144 5.26 -4.37 -0.93
N GLN A 145 5.52 -5.40 -1.76
CA GLN A 145 5.21 -5.37 -3.19
C GLN A 145 3.71 -5.18 -3.44
N THR A 146 2.87 -5.85 -2.65
CA THR A 146 1.42 -5.71 -2.75
C THR A 146 0.95 -4.29 -2.39
N LEU A 147 1.52 -3.68 -1.32
CA LEU A 147 1.24 -2.29 -0.99
C LEU A 147 1.65 -1.34 -2.11
N TYR A 148 2.85 -1.52 -2.65
CA TYR A 148 3.38 -0.72 -3.74
C TYR A 148 2.54 -0.81 -5.00
N ASP A 149 2.17 -2.02 -5.43
CA ASP A 149 1.46 -2.24 -6.69
C ASP A 149 -0.01 -1.83 -6.63
N ARG A 150 -0.65 -1.97 -5.47
CA ARG A 150 -2.11 -1.88 -5.36
C ARG A 150 -2.64 -0.80 -4.43
N TYR A 151 -1.90 -0.43 -3.37
CA TYR A 151 -2.46 0.37 -2.27
C TYR A 151 -1.93 1.79 -2.20
N PHE A 152 -0.64 2.00 -2.51
CA PHE A 152 -0.06 3.32 -2.40
C PHE A 152 -0.66 4.29 -3.42
N LEU A 153 -1.09 5.45 -2.92
CA LEU A 153 -1.60 6.52 -3.75
C LEU A 153 -0.53 7.05 -4.70
N HIS A 154 -0.93 7.41 -5.89
CA HIS A 154 -0.04 7.95 -6.92
C HIS A 154 -0.66 9.16 -7.64
N VAL A 155 0.19 10.04 -8.11
CA VAL A 155 -0.13 11.17 -8.98
C VAL A 155 0.66 10.98 -10.27
N GLU A 156 0.00 10.99 -11.42
CA GLU A 156 0.66 10.83 -12.73
C GLU A 156 1.62 9.63 -12.79
N HIS A 157 1.18 8.48 -12.29
CA HIS A 157 1.95 7.22 -12.21
C HIS A 157 3.13 7.21 -11.22
N LYS A 158 3.39 8.30 -10.49
CA LYS A 158 4.40 8.37 -9.44
C LYS A 158 3.75 8.17 -8.07
N ARG A 159 4.23 7.22 -7.27
CA ARG A 159 3.74 7.01 -5.89
C ARG A 159 4.07 8.21 -5.03
N ILE A 160 3.14 8.53 -4.14
CA ILE A 160 3.28 9.60 -3.15
C ILE A 160 3.16 9.09 -1.72
N GLU A 161 3.08 7.78 -1.51
CA GLU A 161 3.02 7.18 -0.17
C GLU A 161 4.27 6.35 0.11
N LEU A 162 4.76 6.49 1.35
CA LEU A 162 5.70 5.59 2.01
C LEU A 162 4.93 4.72 3.01
N PRO A 163 5.42 3.53 3.43
CA PRO A 163 4.64 2.60 4.24
C PRO A 163 4.06 3.20 5.52
N GLN A 164 4.84 3.94 6.30
CA GLN A 164 4.32 4.53 7.54
C GLN A 164 3.37 5.69 7.28
N ALA A 165 3.58 6.47 6.21
CA ALA A 165 2.65 7.52 5.79
C ALA A 165 1.31 6.95 5.35
N PHE A 166 1.32 5.80 4.65
CA PHE A 166 0.12 5.05 4.28
C PHE A 166 -0.68 4.62 5.51
N PHE A 167 -0.07 3.95 6.50
CA PHE A 167 -0.78 3.55 7.72
C PHE A 167 -1.32 4.72 8.51
N MET A 168 -0.56 5.82 8.61
CA MET A 168 -1.04 7.02 9.28
C MET A 168 -2.21 7.67 8.53
N ARG A 169 -2.21 7.70 7.20
CA ARG A 169 -3.35 8.19 6.41
C ARG A 169 -4.60 7.37 6.68
N VAL A 170 -4.49 6.03 6.70
CA VAL A 170 -5.61 5.13 7.03
C VAL A 170 -6.13 5.41 8.43
N ALA A 171 -5.24 5.51 9.41
CA ALA A 171 -5.57 5.79 10.80
C ALA A 171 -6.26 7.16 10.98
N MET A 172 -5.76 8.20 10.31
CA MET A 172 -6.39 9.53 10.32
C MET A 172 -7.81 9.50 9.75
N GLY A 173 -8.00 8.78 8.63
CA GLY A 173 -9.32 8.63 8.02
C GLY A 173 -10.32 7.96 8.95
N LEU A 174 -9.91 6.92 9.70
CA LEU A 174 -10.71 6.26 10.70
C LEU A 174 -11.02 7.17 11.91
N ALA A 175 -10.11 8.07 12.25
CA ALA A 175 -10.21 8.96 13.40
C ALA A 175 -10.95 10.29 13.12
N LEU A 176 -11.40 10.56 11.90
CA LEU A 176 -11.98 11.85 11.51
C LEU A 176 -13.14 12.32 12.40
N ASN A 177 -13.95 11.40 12.90
CA ASN A 177 -15.13 11.68 13.71
C ASN A 177 -14.92 11.43 15.21
N GLU A 178 -13.68 11.13 15.64
CA GLU A 178 -13.33 10.93 17.04
C GLU A 178 -13.18 12.27 17.77
N ILE A 179 -13.51 12.29 19.08
CA ILE A 179 -13.41 13.51 19.91
C ILE A 179 -11.94 13.95 20.02
N ASP A 180 -11.02 13.02 20.39
CA ASP A 180 -9.58 13.25 20.38
C ASP A 180 -8.97 12.56 19.17
N ARG A 181 -9.24 13.11 18.00
CA ARG A 181 -8.86 12.49 16.71
C ARG A 181 -7.36 12.29 16.55
N GLU A 182 -6.50 13.18 17.10
CA GLU A 182 -5.06 13.00 17.04
C GLU A 182 -4.59 11.81 17.87
N ALA A 183 -5.09 11.66 19.08
CA ALA A 183 -4.74 10.52 19.94
C ALA A 183 -5.26 9.21 19.34
N ARG A 184 -6.48 9.20 18.82
CA ARG A 184 -7.06 8.03 18.14
C ARG A 184 -6.32 7.68 16.86
N ALA A 185 -5.92 8.64 16.04
CA ALA A 185 -5.11 8.39 14.87
C ALA A 185 -3.76 7.73 15.23
N VAL A 186 -3.11 8.18 16.29
CA VAL A 186 -1.86 7.55 16.78
C VAL A 186 -2.09 6.13 17.27
N GLU A 187 -3.17 5.89 18.01
CA GLU A 187 -3.55 4.55 18.50
C GLU A 187 -3.79 3.58 17.33
N PHE A 188 -4.63 3.99 16.37
CA PHE A 188 -4.93 3.17 15.18
C PHE A 188 -3.68 2.95 14.31
N TYR A 189 -2.84 3.98 14.15
CA TYR A 189 -1.57 3.85 13.45
C TYR A 189 -0.67 2.80 14.12
N LYS A 190 -0.50 2.85 15.44
CA LYS A 190 0.33 1.89 16.17
C LYS A 190 -0.14 0.46 15.96
N LEU A 191 -1.45 0.24 16.01
CA LEU A 191 -2.07 -1.06 15.84
C LEU A 191 -1.89 -1.61 14.41
N LEU A 192 -2.12 -0.76 13.39
CA LEU A 192 -2.01 -1.17 11.98
C LEU A 192 -0.55 -1.39 11.57
N SER A 193 0.34 -0.46 11.96
CA SER A 193 1.73 -0.47 11.52
C SER A 193 2.62 -1.49 12.26
N SER A 194 2.18 -2.03 13.40
CA SER A 194 2.82 -3.16 14.09
C SER A 194 2.41 -4.52 13.52
N PHE A 195 1.40 -4.55 12.64
CA PHE A 195 0.74 -5.76 12.13
C PHE A 195 -0.01 -6.58 13.19
N ASP A 196 -0.31 -6.00 14.36
CA ASP A 196 -1.17 -6.63 15.36
C ASP A 196 -2.61 -6.72 14.87
N PHE A 197 -3.00 -5.83 13.97
CA PHE A 197 -4.29 -5.84 13.27
C PHE A 197 -4.15 -5.35 11.83
N MET A 198 -4.90 -5.96 10.92
CA MET A 198 -4.98 -5.52 9.53
C MET A 198 -6.43 -5.34 9.11
N SER A 199 -6.74 -4.16 8.60
CA SER A 199 -8.06 -3.85 8.06
C SER A 199 -8.33 -4.55 6.73
N SER A 200 -9.61 -4.63 6.36
CA SER A 200 -10.01 -5.11 5.02
C SER A 200 -9.54 -4.15 3.92
N THR A 201 -9.43 -4.69 2.70
CA THR A 201 -8.99 -3.97 1.51
C THR A 201 -9.66 -2.61 1.30
N PRO A 202 -11.00 -2.45 1.37
CA PRO A 202 -11.62 -1.14 1.17
C PRO A 202 -11.19 -0.10 2.21
N THR A 203 -10.98 -0.50 3.46
CA THR A 203 -10.48 0.40 4.51
C THR A 203 -9.08 0.89 4.18
N LEU A 204 -8.17 -0.01 3.81
CA LEU A 204 -6.80 0.34 3.44
C LEU A 204 -6.74 1.25 2.20
N PHE A 205 -7.60 1.00 1.19
CA PHE A 205 -7.67 1.84 0.00
C PHE A 205 -8.24 3.22 0.28
N ASN A 206 -9.41 3.27 0.93
CA ASN A 206 -10.28 4.43 0.88
C ASN A 206 -10.27 5.29 2.13
N SER A 207 -9.75 4.79 3.28
CA SER A 207 -9.72 5.58 4.51
C SER A 207 -8.84 6.82 4.32
N GLY A 208 -9.37 7.98 4.65
CA GLY A 208 -8.71 9.27 4.47
C GLY A 208 -8.71 9.80 3.04
N THR A 209 -9.33 9.10 2.08
CA THR A 209 -9.53 9.62 0.72
C THR A 209 -10.85 10.38 0.61
N GLN A 210 -11.05 11.10 -0.50
CA GLN A 210 -12.32 11.79 -0.78
C GLN A 210 -13.52 10.83 -0.88
N ARG A 211 -13.30 9.54 -1.15
CA ARG A 211 -14.32 8.51 -1.25
C ARG A 211 -14.11 7.46 -0.18
N SER A 212 -14.45 7.79 1.04
CA SER A 212 -14.25 6.96 2.23
C SER A 212 -15.29 5.83 2.32
N GLN A 213 -15.31 4.95 1.31
CA GLN A 213 -16.11 3.73 1.33
C GLN A 213 -15.26 2.62 1.98
N LEU A 214 -15.59 2.21 3.20
CA LEU A 214 -14.75 1.34 4.03
C LEU A 214 -15.30 -0.09 4.17
N SER A 215 -16.55 -0.34 3.74
CA SER A 215 -17.19 -1.65 3.87
C SER A 215 -16.73 -2.61 2.78
N SER A 216 -16.39 -3.84 3.16
CA SER A 216 -15.97 -4.88 2.20
C SER A 216 -17.13 -5.67 1.62
N CYS A 217 -18.25 -5.80 2.37
CA CYS A 217 -19.37 -6.65 2.00
C CYS A 217 -20.69 -5.96 2.27
N TYR A 218 -21.66 -6.21 1.35
CA TYR A 218 -23.04 -5.75 1.44
C TYR A 218 -23.97 -6.94 1.25
N LEU A 219 -24.98 -7.05 2.10
CA LEU A 219 -26.00 -8.09 2.04
C LEU A 219 -27.34 -7.45 1.75
N THR A 220 -28.07 -7.97 0.76
CA THR A 220 -29.37 -7.48 0.33
C THR A 220 -30.36 -8.63 0.30
N THR A 221 -31.50 -8.49 0.95
CA THR A 221 -32.64 -9.43 0.81
C THR A 221 -33.53 -8.93 -0.32
N VAL A 222 -33.80 -9.81 -1.29
CA VAL A 222 -34.60 -9.49 -2.47
C VAL A 222 -36.06 -9.79 -2.19
N SER A 223 -36.96 -8.80 -2.35
CA SER A 223 -38.40 -9.00 -2.19
C SER A 223 -39.00 -9.73 -3.38
N ASP A 224 -40.15 -10.45 -3.13
CA ASP A 224 -40.85 -11.24 -4.13
C ASP A 224 -41.81 -10.38 -4.99
N ASP A 225 -41.25 -9.35 -5.61
CA ASP A 225 -41.91 -8.49 -6.58
C ASP A 225 -40.91 -7.91 -7.59
N LEU A 226 -41.39 -7.56 -8.79
CA LEU A 226 -40.54 -7.07 -9.85
C LEU A 226 -39.77 -5.78 -9.47
N HIS A 227 -40.39 -4.88 -8.72
CA HIS A 227 -39.78 -3.63 -8.33
C HIS A 227 -38.60 -3.89 -7.43
N GLY A 228 -38.79 -4.69 -6.36
CA GLY A 228 -37.68 -5.04 -5.44
C GLY A 228 -36.57 -5.87 -6.09
N ILE A 229 -36.91 -6.77 -7.03
CA ILE A 229 -35.90 -7.52 -7.79
C ILE A 229 -34.99 -6.55 -8.59
N TYR A 230 -35.59 -5.64 -9.36
CA TYR A 230 -34.80 -4.69 -10.17
C TYR A 230 -34.09 -3.61 -9.33
N ASP A 231 -34.67 -3.19 -8.20
CA ASP A 231 -33.98 -2.31 -7.26
C ASP A 231 -32.73 -2.99 -6.68
N ALA A 232 -32.80 -4.25 -6.28
CA ALA A 232 -31.65 -5.01 -5.81
C ALA A 232 -30.56 -5.12 -6.89
N ILE A 233 -30.92 -5.36 -8.14
CA ILE A 233 -29.98 -5.40 -9.28
C ILE A 233 -29.31 -4.04 -9.47
N LYS A 234 -30.09 -2.95 -9.45
CA LYS A 234 -29.57 -1.58 -9.56
C LYS A 234 -28.58 -1.25 -8.43
N GLU A 235 -28.97 -1.53 -7.19
CA GLU A 235 -28.13 -1.31 -6.00
C GLU A 235 -26.84 -2.11 -6.08
N ASN A 236 -26.90 -3.38 -6.49
CA ASN A 236 -25.74 -4.21 -6.70
C ASN A 236 -24.77 -3.59 -7.72
N ALA A 237 -25.29 -3.07 -8.83
CA ALA A 237 -24.44 -2.41 -9.84
C ALA A 237 -23.76 -1.16 -9.28
N LEU A 238 -24.45 -0.35 -8.46
CA LEU A 238 -23.89 0.82 -7.83
C LEU A 238 -22.82 0.47 -6.78
N LEU A 239 -23.08 -0.55 -5.94
CA LEU A 239 -22.11 -1.01 -4.93
C LEU A 239 -20.88 -1.66 -5.56
N ALA A 240 -21.07 -2.47 -6.60
CA ALA A 240 -19.96 -3.10 -7.34
C ALA A 240 -19.00 -2.07 -7.96
N LYS A 241 -19.54 -0.93 -8.42
CA LYS A 241 -18.73 0.19 -8.95
C LYS A 241 -17.68 0.69 -7.95
N TYR A 242 -17.94 0.56 -6.65
CA TYR A 242 -17.06 1.02 -5.57
C TYR A 242 -16.35 -0.12 -4.84
N ALA A 243 -16.16 -1.25 -5.52
CA ALA A 243 -15.41 -2.41 -5.05
C ALA A 243 -15.97 -3.10 -3.79
N GLY A 244 -17.30 -3.04 -3.59
CA GLY A 244 -18.00 -3.81 -2.56
C GLY A 244 -18.23 -5.27 -2.99
N GLY A 245 -18.02 -6.23 -2.09
CA GLY A 245 -18.49 -7.60 -2.24
C GLY A 245 -20.01 -7.64 -2.04
N LEU A 246 -20.73 -8.42 -2.84
CA LEU A 246 -22.19 -8.45 -2.85
C LEU A 246 -22.70 -9.85 -2.54
N GLY A 247 -23.62 -9.96 -1.59
CA GLY A 247 -24.39 -11.17 -1.31
C GLY A 247 -25.87 -10.87 -1.35
N ASN A 248 -26.65 -11.68 -2.09
CA ASN A 248 -28.09 -11.51 -2.19
C ASN A 248 -28.81 -12.72 -1.64
N ASP A 249 -29.77 -12.48 -0.75
CA ASP A 249 -30.70 -13.47 -0.27
C ASP A 249 -31.96 -13.47 -1.15
N TRP A 250 -32.11 -14.51 -1.96
CA TRP A 250 -33.26 -14.76 -2.84
C TRP A 250 -34.33 -15.64 -2.20
N THR A 251 -34.15 -16.06 -0.95
CA THR A 251 -35.06 -16.96 -0.26
C THR A 251 -36.53 -16.48 -0.27
N PRO A 252 -36.82 -15.16 -0.16
CA PRO A 252 -38.19 -14.68 -0.22
C PRO A 252 -38.85 -14.81 -1.59
N VAL A 253 -38.04 -14.87 -2.67
CA VAL A 253 -38.58 -14.93 -4.04
C VAL A 253 -39.21 -16.31 -4.29
N ARG A 254 -40.41 -16.32 -4.78
CA ARG A 254 -41.20 -17.55 -5.04
C ARG A 254 -40.49 -18.51 -5.98
N ALA A 255 -40.75 -19.80 -5.80
CA ALA A 255 -40.13 -20.85 -6.60
C ALA A 255 -40.67 -20.89 -8.04
N LEU A 256 -39.91 -21.52 -8.93
CA LEU A 256 -40.34 -21.79 -10.31
C LEU A 256 -41.68 -22.55 -10.31
N GLY A 257 -42.61 -22.12 -11.15
CA GLY A 257 -43.96 -22.69 -11.23
C GLY A 257 -45.00 -22.11 -10.24
N ALA A 258 -44.58 -21.21 -9.33
CA ALA A 258 -45.52 -20.52 -8.47
C ALA A 258 -46.35 -19.50 -9.27
N HIS A 259 -47.67 -19.39 -8.92
CA HIS A 259 -48.59 -18.46 -9.58
C HIS A 259 -48.17 -16.99 -9.40
N ILE A 260 -48.17 -16.24 -10.49
CA ILE A 260 -47.90 -14.80 -10.47
C ILE A 260 -49.22 -14.06 -10.28
N LYS A 261 -49.41 -13.46 -9.10
CA LYS A 261 -50.62 -12.71 -8.75
C LYS A 261 -50.91 -11.62 -9.80
N GLY A 262 -52.16 -11.62 -10.31
CA GLY A 262 -52.62 -10.65 -11.32
C GLY A 262 -52.29 -11.02 -12.77
N THR A 263 -51.86 -12.26 -13.03
CA THR A 263 -51.66 -12.81 -14.37
C THR A 263 -52.39 -14.14 -14.55
N ASN A 264 -52.44 -14.65 -15.77
CA ASN A 264 -52.97 -15.97 -16.07
C ASN A 264 -51.90 -17.09 -16.14
N GLY A 265 -50.68 -16.78 -15.75
CA GLY A 265 -49.53 -17.69 -15.76
C GLY A 265 -48.66 -17.60 -14.50
#